data_0638d0c7c3f4ebd51f20d6bc44816b07
#
_entry.id   0638d0c7c3f4ebd51f20d6bc44816b07
#
_cell.length_a   1.000
_cell.length_b   1.000
_cell.length_c   1.000
_cell.angle_alpha   90.00
_cell.angle_beta   90.00
_cell.angle_gamma   90.00
#
_symmetry.space_group_name_H-M   'P 1'
#
loop_
_entity.id
_entity.type
_entity.pdbx_description
1 polymer ?
#
loop_
_entity_poly.entity_id
_entity_poly.type
_entity_poly.pdbx_seq_one_letter_code
_entity_poly.pdbx_strand_id
1 'polypeptide(L)'
;MQKTPSLFKRNYHGQRELLDEVVPGSEWVVQGEGIATRKYNGTCCLIEGGELFYRYDAKQGKTPPPDFRPAQPEPDPVTGHWPGWVPVREGDQNAKFHAQAWKVLRGTLPDGTYELLGPKIQGGAEADLHGGHLMLMRHGAHELPDAPRDFEGLREYLRQRPGWEGIVWHHPDGRRVKVTRKGLV
;
A
#
# COMPACT_ATOMS: atom_id res chain seq x y z
N MET A 1 8.55 -5.41 -2.58
CA MET A 1 7.52 -5.57 -1.53
C MET A 1 6.40 -6.45 -2.07
N GLN A 2 6.21 -7.61 -1.47
CA GLN A 2 5.14 -8.54 -1.82
C GLN A 2 3.75 -7.93 -1.57
N LYS A 3 2.71 -8.55 -2.15
CA LYS A 3 1.31 -8.17 -1.88
C LYS A 3 0.98 -8.36 -0.39
N THR A 4 0.51 -7.31 0.26
CA THR A 4 0.12 -7.37 1.69
C THR A 4 -1.23 -8.08 1.84
N PRO A 5 -1.33 -9.20 2.58
CA PRO A 5 -2.60 -9.91 2.79
C PRO A 5 -3.59 -9.10 3.63
N SER A 6 -4.87 -9.48 3.55
CA SER A 6 -5.93 -8.91 4.39
C SER A 6 -5.91 -9.56 5.78
N LEU A 7 -6.26 -8.81 6.82
CA LEU A 7 -6.45 -9.34 8.18
C LEU A 7 -7.68 -10.25 8.24
N PHE A 8 -8.76 -9.85 7.61
CA PHE A 8 -10.02 -10.58 7.59
C PHE A 8 -10.33 -11.17 6.22
N LYS A 9 -11.05 -12.30 6.22
CA LYS A 9 -11.54 -12.92 5.01
C LYS A 9 -12.50 -12.00 4.28
N ARG A 10 -12.61 -12.19 2.97
CA ARG A 10 -13.51 -11.41 2.11
C ARG A 10 -14.56 -12.34 1.49
N ASN A 11 -15.81 -11.92 1.55
CA ASN A 11 -16.89 -12.57 0.83
C ASN A 11 -16.83 -12.22 -0.66
N TYR A 12 -16.34 -13.14 -1.49
CA TYR A 12 -16.25 -12.92 -2.93
C TYR A 12 -17.57 -13.23 -3.67
N HIS A 13 -18.54 -13.84 -2.99
CA HIS A 13 -19.85 -14.21 -3.56
C HIS A 13 -20.94 -13.14 -3.34
N GLY A 14 -20.64 -12.09 -2.57
CA GLY A 14 -21.54 -10.99 -2.24
C GLY A 14 -20.99 -9.62 -2.64
N GLN A 15 -21.19 -8.64 -1.78
CA GLN A 15 -20.75 -7.25 -1.98
C GLN A 15 -19.24 -7.05 -1.75
N ARG A 16 -18.49 -8.15 -1.63
CA ARG A 16 -17.06 -8.16 -1.30
C ARG A 16 -16.74 -7.53 0.05
N GLU A 17 -17.67 -7.60 0.99
CA GLU A 17 -17.51 -7.21 2.38
C GLU A 17 -16.48 -8.11 3.08
N LEU A 18 -15.86 -7.54 4.13
CA LEU A 18 -15.03 -8.33 5.03
C LEU A 18 -15.91 -9.06 6.04
N LEU A 19 -15.54 -10.28 6.36
CA LEU A 19 -16.18 -11.14 7.36
C LEU A 19 -15.38 -11.06 8.65
N ASP A 20 -16.02 -11.17 9.79
CA ASP A 20 -15.35 -11.28 11.10
C ASP A 20 -14.68 -12.66 11.27
N GLU A 21 -13.77 -12.95 10.36
CA GLU A 21 -12.95 -14.15 10.35
C GLU A 21 -11.54 -13.80 9.97
N VAL A 22 -10.59 -14.01 10.88
CA VAL A 22 -9.17 -13.75 10.66
C VAL A 22 -8.62 -14.68 9.57
N VAL A 23 -7.84 -14.13 8.65
CA VAL A 23 -7.14 -14.93 7.63
C VAL A 23 -6.02 -15.73 8.29
N PRO A 24 -5.92 -17.06 8.03
CA PRO A 24 -4.84 -17.89 8.57
C PRO A 24 -3.45 -17.28 8.32
N GLY A 25 -2.62 -17.24 9.38
CA GLY A 25 -1.31 -16.60 9.39
C GLY A 25 -1.31 -15.10 9.72
N SER A 26 -2.50 -14.52 9.99
CA SER A 26 -2.65 -13.11 10.41
C SER A 26 -3.06 -12.96 11.89
N GLU A 27 -3.16 -14.06 12.63
CA GLU A 27 -3.62 -14.12 14.03
C GLU A 27 -2.77 -13.28 14.97
N TRP A 28 -1.49 -13.12 14.66
CA TRP A 28 -0.55 -12.30 15.42
C TRP A 28 -1.03 -10.85 15.62
N VAL A 29 -1.82 -10.31 14.68
CA VAL A 29 -2.41 -8.97 14.82
C VAL A 29 -3.40 -8.93 15.99
N VAL A 30 -4.37 -9.85 16.02
CA VAL A 30 -5.39 -9.89 17.09
C VAL A 30 -4.80 -10.37 18.42
N GLN A 31 -3.65 -11.03 18.39
CA GLN A 31 -2.87 -11.40 19.57
C GLN A 31 -2.05 -10.24 20.16
N GLY A 32 -2.08 -9.07 19.54
CA GLY A 32 -1.43 -7.87 20.04
C GLY A 32 -0.05 -7.58 19.45
N GLU A 33 0.41 -8.38 18.48
CA GLU A 33 1.74 -8.21 17.89
C GLU A 33 1.74 -7.18 16.74
N GLY A 34 2.93 -6.68 16.43
CA GLY A 34 3.17 -5.71 15.37
C GLY A 34 2.66 -4.30 15.65
N ILE A 35 3.12 -3.36 14.86
CA ILE A 35 2.81 -1.93 14.96
C ILE A 35 1.78 -1.58 13.88
N ALA A 36 0.65 -1.01 14.31
CA ALA A 36 -0.37 -0.48 13.42
C ALA A 36 0.10 0.85 12.82
N THR A 37 -0.11 1.04 11.52
CA THR A 37 0.20 2.29 10.83
C THR A 37 -0.92 2.68 9.87
N ARG A 38 -1.08 3.98 9.60
CA ARG A 38 -2.06 4.45 8.63
C ARG A 38 -1.72 3.94 7.23
N LYS A 39 -2.72 3.37 6.56
CA LYS A 39 -2.65 3.06 5.13
C LYS A 39 -3.14 4.25 4.33
N TYR A 40 -2.24 4.85 3.57
CA TYR A 40 -2.55 5.92 2.63
C TYR A 40 -3.07 5.38 1.30
N ASN A 41 -3.96 6.14 0.67
CA ASN A 41 -4.51 5.83 -0.65
C ASN A 41 -3.71 6.56 -1.74
N GLY A 42 -2.63 5.96 -2.15
CA GLY A 42 -1.70 6.52 -3.13
C GLY A 42 -1.21 5.49 -4.14
N THR A 43 0.00 5.67 -4.61
CA THR A 43 0.68 4.75 -5.51
C THR A 43 2.01 4.32 -4.92
N CYS A 44 2.14 3.01 -4.70
CA CYS A 44 3.32 2.43 -4.07
C CYS A 44 4.57 2.61 -4.93
N CYS A 45 5.67 3.04 -4.33
CA CYS A 45 6.97 3.17 -4.96
C CYS A 45 8.12 2.72 -4.03
N LEU A 46 9.29 2.55 -4.61
CA LEU A 46 10.52 2.14 -3.94
C LEU A 46 11.61 3.14 -4.26
N ILE A 47 12.36 3.55 -3.25
CA ILE A 47 13.66 4.21 -3.40
C ILE A 47 14.73 3.18 -3.06
N GLU A 48 15.67 2.98 -3.96
CA GLU A 48 16.78 2.06 -3.77
C GLU A 48 18.02 2.55 -4.54
N GLY A 49 19.14 2.67 -3.85
CA GLY A 49 20.38 3.14 -4.45
C GLY A 49 20.30 4.55 -5.06
N GLY A 50 19.45 5.42 -4.50
CA GLY A 50 19.26 6.78 -5.02
C GLY A 50 18.41 6.88 -6.28
N GLU A 51 17.70 5.81 -6.65
CA GLU A 51 16.76 5.76 -7.77
C GLU A 51 15.33 5.50 -7.28
N LEU A 52 14.35 6.06 -7.99
CA LEU A 52 12.93 5.84 -7.73
C LEU A 52 12.35 4.82 -8.71
N PHE A 53 11.57 3.88 -8.18
CA PHE A 53 10.83 2.88 -8.93
C PHE A 53 9.35 2.98 -8.60
N TYR A 54 8.48 2.86 -9.60
CA TYR A 54 7.04 2.72 -9.36
C TYR A 54 6.60 1.26 -9.34
N ARG A 55 5.54 0.97 -8.59
CA ARG A 55 4.92 -0.35 -8.54
C ARG A 55 4.22 -0.64 -9.86
N TYR A 56 4.51 -1.81 -10.43
CA TYR A 56 3.84 -2.34 -11.61
C TYR A 56 3.35 -3.75 -11.32
N ASP A 57 2.09 -4.03 -11.62
CA ASP A 57 1.51 -5.37 -11.52
C ASP A 57 1.39 -5.97 -12.93
N ALA A 58 2.39 -6.77 -13.32
CA ALA A 58 2.38 -7.45 -14.60
C ALA A 58 1.20 -8.42 -14.65
N LYS A 59 0.36 -8.28 -15.67
CA LYS A 59 -0.82 -9.13 -15.87
C LYS A 59 -0.43 -10.40 -16.61
N GLN A 60 -1.09 -11.51 -16.29
CA GLN A 60 -0.91 -12.76 -17.00
C GLN A 60 -1.06 -12.58 -18.52
N GLY A 61 -0.13 -13.14 -19.28
CA GLY A 61 -0.13 -13.05 -20.75
C GLY A 61 0.26 -11.68 -21.33
N LYS A 62 0.70 -10.73 -20.49
CA LYS A 62 1.23 -9.45 -20.93
C LYS A 62 2.72 -9.35 -20.63
N THR A 63 3.49 -8.87 -21.60
CA THR A 63 4.91 -8.57 -21.41
C THR A 63 5.04 -7.36 -20.49
N PRO A 64 5.79 -7.48 -19.37
CA PRO A 64 6.06 -6.32 -18.52
C PRO A 64 6.92 -5.28 -19.25
N PRO A 65 6.93 -4.02 -18.77
CA PRO A 65 7.82 -2.98 -19.29
C PRO A 65 9.30 -3.41 -19.27
N PRO A 66 10.15 -2.80 -20.09
CA PRO A 66 11.60 -2.94 -19.97
C PRO A 66 12.07 -2.64 -18.54
N ASP A 67 13.11 -3.34 -18.10
CA ASP A 67 13.70 -3.19 -16.75
C ASP A 67 12.74 -3.54 -15.59
N PHE A 68 11.63 -4.23 -15.85
CA PHE A 68 10.75 -4.75 -14.81
C PHE A 68 11.51 -5.71 -13.89
N ARG A 69 11.46 -5.46 -12.60
CA ARG A 69 12.10 -6.26 -11.56
C ARG A 69 11.02 -6.85 -10.64
N PRO A 70 10.80 -8.17 -10.62
CA PRO A 70 9.79 -8.78 -9.76
C PRO A 70 10.04 -8.47 -8.28
N ALA A 71 8.96 -8.25 -7.54
CA ALA A 71 8.99 -8.05 -6.09
C ALA A 71 8.72 -9.35 -5.30
N GLN A 72 8.43 -10.44 -6.01
CA GLN A 72 8.25 -11.79 -5.49
C GLN A 72 8.68 -12.81 -6.55
N PRO A 73 9.10 -14.03 -6.15
CA PRO A 73 9.66 -15.02 -7.07
C PRO A 73 8.69 -15.42 -8.20
N GLU A 74 7.40 -15.55 -7.89
CA GLU A 74 6.39 -16.05 -8.80
C GLU A 74 5.16 -15.13 -8.82
N PRO A 75 4.34 -15.16 -9.88
CA PRO A 75 3.04 -14.50 -9.91
C PRO A 75 2.12 -14.97 -8.77
N ASP A 76 1.20 -14.10 -8.37
CA ASP A 76 0.14 -14.43 -7.41
C ASP A 76 -0.70 -15.61 -7.95
N PRO A 77 -0.79 -16.75 -7.25
CA PRO A 77 -1.43 -17.95 -7.79
C PRO A 77 -2.93 -17.82 -8.01
N VAL A 78 -3.57 -16.84 -7.37
CA VAL A 78 -5.02 -16.60 -7.48
C VAL A 78 -5.35 -15.64 -8.62
N THR A 79 -4.57 -14.57 -8.76
CA THR A 79 -4.86 -13.50 -9.73
C THR A 79 -4.01 -13.58 -10.99
N GLY A 80 -2.92 -14.36 -10.98
CA GLY A 80 -1.92 -14.40 -12.05
C GLY A 80 -1.11 -13.11 -12.21
N HIS A 81 -1.31 -12.12 -11.34
CA HIS A 81 -0.56 -10.87 -11.39
C HIS A 81 0.82 -11.02 -10.75
N TRP A 82 1.82 -10.49 -11.40
CA TRP A 82 3.19 -10.48 -10.91
C TRP A 82 3.60 -9.06 -10.51
N PRO A 83 3.57 -8.74 -9.21
CA PRO A 83 3.95 -7.42 -8.74
C PRO A 83 5.46 -7.21 -8.83
N GLY A 84 5.86 -6.03 -9.22
CA GLY A 84 7.27 -5.67 -9.35
C GLY A 84 7.50 -4.17 -9.38
N TRP A 85 8.67 -3.80 -9.80
CA TRP A 85 9.20 -2.46 -9.83
C TRP A 85 9.70 -2.10 -11.22
N VAL A 86 9.41 -0.89 -11.66
CA VAL A 86 9.92 -0.33 -12.91
C VAL A 86 10.61 0.99 -12.58
N PRO A 87 11.83 1.23 -13.07
CA PRO A 87 12.53 2.50 -12.79
C PRO A 87 11.76 3.68 -13.37
N VAL A 88 11.67 4.75 -12.58
CA VAL A 88 11.05 6.01 -13.02
C VAL A 88 12.00 6.72 -13.98
N ARG A 89 11.55 6.93 -15.21
CA ARG A 89 12.31 7.64 -16.25
C ARG A 89 11.62 8.95 -16.62
N GLU A 90 12.39 9.94 -16.98
CA GLU A 90 11.85 11.20 -17.49
C GLU A 90 11.14 10.93 -18.83
N GLY A 91 9.95 11.50 -19.01
CA GLY A 91 9.11 11.28 -20.21
C GLY A 91 8.22 10.05 -20.17
N ASP A 92 8.37 9.14 -19.20
CA ASP A 92 7.46 8.00 -19.05
C ASP A 92 6.07 8.48 -18.58
N GLN A 93 5.08 8.30 -19.45
CA GLN A 93 3.70 8.73 -19.16
C GLN A 93 3.07 7.91 -18.01
N ASN A 94 3.48 6.65 -17.80
CA ASN A 94 3.00 5.82 -16.70
C ASN A 94 3.57 6.29 -15.35
N ALA A 95 4.74 6.94 -15.37
CA ALA A 95 5.44 7.41 -14.19
C ALA A 95 5.48 8.95 -14.04
N LYS A 96 4.64 9.67 -14.81
CA LYS A 96 4.67 11.15 -14.88
C LYS A 96 4.71 11.82 -13.50
N PHE A 97 3.81 11.44 -12.59
CA PHE A 97 3.74 12.05 -11.26
C PHE A 97 4.88 11.60 -10.35
N HIS A 98 5.37 10.37 -10.52
CA HIS A 98 6.57 9.88 -9.84
C HIS A 98 7.80 10.69 -10.25
N ALA A 99 7.99 10.90 -11.55
CA ALA A 99 9.10 11.71 -12.07
C ALA A 99 9.02 13.17 -11.58
N GLN A 100 7.81 13.73 -11.53
CA GLN A 100 7.60 15.09 -11.02
C GLN A 100 7.95 15.21 -9.53
N ALA A 101 7.50 14.27 -8.70
CA ALA A 101 7.85 14.22 -7.28
C ALA A 101 9.36 14.02 -7.08
N TRP A 102 9.97 13.13 -7.88
CA TRP A 102 11.39 12.80 -7.77
C TRP A 102 12.32 13.96 -8.13
N LYS A 103 11.93 14.85 -9.06
CA LYS A 103 12.70 16.06 -9.36
C LYS A 103 12.95 16.93 -8.12
N VAL A 104 12.01 16.93 -7.18
CA VAL A 104 12.09 17.75 -5.95
C VAL A 104 12.69 16.98 -4.78
N LEU A 105 12.36 15.69 -4.67
CA LEU A 105 12.63 14.87 -3.48
C LEU A 105 13.90 14.02 -3.59
N ARG A 106 14.52 13.96 -4.78
CA ARG A 106 15.74 13.17 -4.99
C ARG A 106 16.85 13.58 -4.02
N GLY A 107 17.44 12.58 -3.37
CA GLY A 107 18.53 12.77 -2.41
C GLY A 107 18.08 13.27 -1.02
N THR A 108 16.79 13.53 -0.81
CA THR A 108 16.26 13.95 0.51
C THR A 108 15.67 12.80 1.33
N LEU A 109 15.38 11.66 0.68
CA LEU A 109 14.73 10.53 1.31
C LEU A 109 15.62 9.29 1.27
N PRO A 110 15.68 8.51 2.37
CA PRO A 110 16.46 7.28 2.41
C PRO A 110 15.82 6.16 1.58
N ASP A 111 16.60 5.13 1.30
CA ASP A 111 16.09 3.90 0.68
C ASP A 111 14.92 3.31 1.49
N GLY A 112 13.94 2.76 0.78
CA GLY A 112 12.73 2.21 1.38
C GLY A 112 11.51 2.28 0.48
N THR A 113 10.38 1.81 1.00
CA THR A 113 9.11 1.86 0.28
C THR A 113 8.24 3.03 0.72
N TYR A 114 7.55 3.62 -0.23
CA TYR A 114 6.78 4.84 -0.05
C TYR A 114 5.43 4.74 -0.77
N GLU A 115 4.51 5.60 -0.37
CA GLU A 115 3.28 5.86 -1.10
C GLU A 115 3.35 7.26 -1.72
N LEU A 116 3.25 7.37 -3.03
CA LEU A 116 3.12 8.65 -3.72
C LEU A 116 1.70 9.17 -3.52
N LEU A 117 1.59 10.36 -2.96
CA LEU A 117 0.32 11.06 -2.68
C LEU A 117 0.26 12.38 -3.45
N GLY A 118 -0.95 12.87 -3.69
CA GLY A 118 -1.16 14.18 -4.30
C GLY A 118 -2.50 14.33 -5.00
N PRO A 119 -2.81 15.55 -5.51
CA PRO A 119 -4.14 15.92 -5.99
C PRO A 119 -4.68 15.08 -7.16
N LYS A 120 -3.78 14.48 -7.95
CA LYS A 120 -4.13 13.65 -9.12
C LYS A 120 -3.81 12.17 -8.92
N ILE A 121 -3.44 11.78 -7.70
CA ILE A 121 -3.15 10.40 -7.35
C ILE A 121 -4.40 9.77 -6.76
N GLN A 122 -4.81 8.61 -7.25
CA GLN A 122 -6.01 7.88 -6.79
C GLN A 122 -7.26 8.77 -6.65
N GLY A 123 -7.51 9.60 -7.67
CA GLY A 123 -8.65 10.52 -7.66
C GLY A 123 -8.55 11.66 -6.64
N GLY A 124 -7.38 11.93 -6.10
CA GLY A 124 -7.16 12.97 -5.10
C GLY A 124 -7.58 12.59 -3.69
N ALA A 125 -7.63 11.29 -3.39
CA ALA A 125 -8.08 10.79 -2.07
C ALA A 125 -7.31 11.37 -0.87
N GLU A 126 -6.06 11.76 -1.08
CA GLU A 126 -5.18 12.35 -0.05
C GLU A 126 -4.74 13.78 -0.46
N ALA A 127 -5.55 14.47 -1.28
CA ALA A 127 -5.17 15.76 -1.89
C ALA A 127 -4.92 16.88 -0.87
N ASP A 128 -5.64 16.86 0.25
CA ASP A 128 -5.56 17.90 1.29
C ASP A 128 -4.32 17.76 2.17
N LEU A 129 -3.63 16.63 2.10
CA LEU A 129 -2.38 16.46 2.81
C LEU A 129 -1.29 17.34 2.19
N HIS A 130 -0.51 17.97 3.04
CA HIS A 130 0.66 18.77 2.66
C HIS A 130 0.39 19.88 1.62
N GLY A 131 -0.75 20.56 1.72
CA GLY A 131 -1.07 21.72 0.88
C GLY A 131 -1.29 21.39 -0.60
N GLY A 132 -1.67 20.16 -0.91
CA GLY A 132 -1.98 19.75 -2.29
C GLY A 132 -0.76 19.50 -3.18
N HIS A 133 0.43 19.32 -2.61
CA HIS A 133 1.64 18.98 -3.35
C HIS A 133 1.84 17.46 -3.47
N LEU A 134 2.60 17.04 -4.49
CA LEU A 134 3.08 15.66 -4.58
C LEU A 134 4.07 15.38 -3.47
N MET A 135 3.92 14.22 -2.82
CA MET A 135 4.82 13.79 -1.76
C MET A 135 5.02 12.28 -1.75
N LEU A 136 6.12 11.85 -1.15
CA LEU A 136 6.41 10.44 -0.88
C LEU A 136 6.28 10.20 0.62
N MET A 137 5.21 9.51 1.03
CA MET A 137 4.98 9.13 2.42
C MET A 137 5.60 7.76 2.67
N ARG A 138 6.56 7.68 3.59
CA ARG A 138 7.22 6.41 3.93
C ARG A 138 6.21 5.44 4.55
N HIS A 139 6.20 4.19 4.09
CA HIS A 139 5.39 3.14 4.71
C HIS A 139 5.84 2.90 6.16
N GLY A 140 4.88 2.79 7.05
CA GLY A 140 5.14 2.62 8.49
C GLY A 140 5.41 3.90 9.28
N ALA A 141 5.51 5.07 8.63
CA ALA A 141 5.87 6.32 9.34
C ALA A 141 4.77 6.88 10.25
N HIS A 142 3.51 6.59 9.98
CA HIS A 142 2.38 7.09 10.77
C HIS A 142 1.84 5.98 11.66
N GLU A 143 2.44 5.82 12.83
CA GLU A 143 2.04 4.84 13.83
C GLU A 143 0.70 5.18 14.49
N LEU A 144 -0.06 4.15 14.83
CA LEU A 144 -1.38 4.21 15.44
C LEU A 144 -1.41 3.34 16.70
N PRO A 145 -0.83 3.82 17.81
CA PRO A 145 -0.69 3.01 19.04
C PRO A 145 -2.04 2.57 19.60
N ASP A 146 -3.10 3.36 19.39
CA ASP A 146 -4.44 3.10 19.93
C ASP A 146 -5.38 2.41 18.93
N ALA A 147 -4.84 1.91 17.80
CA ALA A 147 -5.67 1.21 16.80
C ALA A 147 -6.21 -0.10 17.41
N PRO A 148 -7.56 -0.32 17.36
CA PRO A 148 -8.13 -1.60 17.78
C PRO A 148 -7.65 -2.74 16.85
N ARG A 149 -7.84 -3.97 17.31
CA ARG A 149 -7.36 -5.15 16.58
C ARG A 149 -8.47 -6.17 16.29
N ASP A 150 -9.63 -5.98 16.90
CA ASP A 150 -10.83 -6.74 16.65
C ASP A 150 -11.67 -6.13 15.50
N PHE A 151 -12.59 -6.92 14.97
CA PHE A 151 -13.37 -6.55 13.79
C PHE A 151 -14.25 -5.32 14.03
N GLU A 152 -15.05 -5.31 15.10
CA GLU A 152 -15.99 -4.22 15.37
C GLU A 152 -15.27 -2.93 15.80
N GLY A 153 -14.23 -3.05 16.61
CA GLY A 153 -13.38 -1.92 16.97
C GLY A 153 -12.75 -1.26 15.75
N LEU A 154 -12.21 -2.05 14.82
CA LEU A 154 -11.64 -1.55 13.56
C LEU A 154 -12.68 -0.90 12.66
N ARG A 155 -13.88 -1.47 12.60
CA ARG A 155 -15.00 -0.93 11.83
C ARG A 155 -15.41 0.44 12.32
N GLU A 156 -15.58 0.60 13.64
CA GLU A 156 -15.91 1.89 14.25
C GLU A 156 -14.76 2.89 14.10
N TYR A 157 -13.53 2.46 14.35
CA TYR A 157 -12.34 3.29 14.20
C TYR A 157 -12.20 3.88 12.79
N LEU A 158 -12.42 3.07 11.75
CA LEU A 158 -12.35 3.51 10.35
C LEU A 158 -13.63 4.26 9.92
N ARG A 159 -14.79 4.01 10.54
CA ARG A 159 -16.00 4.79 10.29
C ARG A 159 -15.82 6.27 10.66
N GLN A 160 -15.12 6.53 11.77
CA GLN A 160 -14.81 7.89 12.24
C GLN A 160 -13.73 8.58 11.39
N ARG A 161 -13.11 7.88 10.43
CA ARG A 161 -12.01 8.37 9.57
C ARG A 161 -12.34 8.19 8.08
N PRO A 162 -13.36 8.88 7.55
CA PRO A 162 -13.87 8.61 6.19
C PRO A 162 -12.83 8.81 5.07
N GLY A 163 -11.83 9.68 5.29
CA GLY A 163 -10.73 9.92 4.34
C GLY A 163 -9.59 8.90 4.39
N TRP A 164 -9.64 7.89 5.27
CA TRP A 164 -8.57 6.89 5.37
C TRP A 164 -8.87 5.67 4.51
N GLU A 165 -7.84 5.15 3.85
CA GLU A 165 -7.94 3.87 3.13
C GLU A 165 -8.00 2.69 4.09
N GLY A 166 -7.24 2.73 5.20
CA GLY A 166 -7.20 1.65 6.17
C GLY A 166 -6.00 1.69 7.10
N ILE A 167 -5.62 0.52 7.57
CA ILE A 167 -4.50 0.28 8.50
C ILE A 167 -3.62 -0.84 7.94
N VAL A 168 -2.30 -0.73 8.18
CA VAL A 168 -1.34 -1.82 7.95
C VAL A 168 -0.61 -2.10 9.26
N TRP A 169 -0.56 -3.36 9.66
CA TRP A 169 0.31 -3.81 10.75
C TRP A 169 1.64 -4.29 10.18
N HIS A 170 2.71 -3.91 10.83
CA HIS A 170 4.09 -4.28 10.52
C HIS A 170 4.64 -5.12 11.68
N HIS A 171 5.01 -6.36 11.41
CA HIS A 171 5.67 -7.22 12.37
C HIS A 171 7.20 -7.07 12.29
N PRO A 172 7.95 -7.21 13.41
CA PRO A 172 9.42 -7.09 13.40
C PRO A 172 10.13 -8.08 12.46
N ASP A 173 9.53 -9.22 12.16
CA ASP A 173 10.08 -10.22 11.22
C ASP A 173 9.82 -9.90 9.74
N GLY A 174 9.20 -8.74 9.45
CA GLY A 174 8.92 -8.28 8.10
C GLY A 174 7.55 -8.67 7.55
N ARG A 175 6.76 -9.52 8.25
CA ARG A 175 5.37 -9.78 7.88
C ARG A 175 4.54 -8.50 7.93
N ARG A 176 3.55 -8.42 7.07
CA ARG A 176 2.58 -7.30 7.05
C ARG A 176 1.20 -7.83 6.78
N VAL A 177 0.20 -7.18 7.39
CA VAL A 177 -1.21 -7.48 7.21
C VAL A 177 -1.97 -6.16 7.17
N LYS A 178 -3.03 -6.08 6.38
CA LYS A 178 -3.84 -4.85 6.25
C LYS A 178 -5.30 -5.09 6.49
N VAL A 179 -5.99 -4.04 6.91
CA VAL A 179 -7.45 -3.90 6.76
C VAL A 179 -7.74 -2.64 5.96
N THR A 180 -8.70 -2.72 5.04
CA THR A 180 -9.14 -1.55 4.28
C THR A 180 -10.56 -1.16 4.67
N ARG A 181 -10.82 0.14 4.74
CA ARG A 181 -12.15 0.69 5.02
C ARG A 181 -13.20 0.13 4.06
N LYS A 182 -12.85 0.03 2.78
CA LYS A 182 -13.71 -0.59 1.76
C LYS A 182 -13.98 -2.07 2.09
N GLY A 183 -15.23 -2.39 2.35
CA GLY A 183 -15.68 -3.72 2.70
C GLY A 183 -15.75 -3.98 4.22
N LEU A 184 -15.28 -3.06 5.06
CA LEU A 184 -15.42 -3.10 6.51
C LEU A 184 -16.52 -2.12 6.99
N VAL A 185 -16.64 -0.96 6.32
CA VAL A 185 -17.58 0.13 6.61
C VAL A 185 -18.45 0.39 5.42
#